data_d77dd1cb01389b3e48adade6737c0cb7
#
_entry.id   d77dd1cb01389b3e48adade6737c0cb7
#
_cell.length_a   1.000
_cell.length_b   1.000
_cell.length_c   1.000
_cell.angle_alpha   90.00
_cell.angle_beta   90.00
_cell.angle_gamma   90.00
#
_symmetry.space_group_name_H-M   'P 1'
#
loop_
_entity.id
_entity.type
_entity.pdbx_description
1 polymer ?
#
loop_
_entity_poly.entity_id
_entity_poly.type
_entity_poly.pdbx_seq_one_letter_code
_entity_poly.pdbx_strand_id
1 'polypeptide(L)'
;LSITPSQFLNKVSVQKTGAFFNEEPELWEELLEVYQKRLKEENCCDFDDLLLETLKAFREIHSPGNRKKQPCERCFSYLMVDEFQDINPVQYDLIREWNKKGKELFVIGDPDQSIYGFRGSDSGCFLKMKEEFPETCMISLENNYRSTGNILNGALAVIRNNPGMERCLKPWKETGLPVQIAEAPSKRSEAIFVAKEVSRLVGGMDMLEAQEHFLKEGMTGKRSFRDIAVLYRTHHQARILEKCFQQEGIPYIVSGREEFLEDPLIQGSISFFCSLAEPDNPYYKKDALKKLWDLEENEISGSIYEELKAKYQDRWK
;
A
#
# COMPACT_ATOMS: atom_id res chain seq x y z
N LEU A 1 18.98 19.20 8.98
CA LEU A 1 17.82 18.35 9.19
C LEU A 1 18.28 16.90 9.31
N SER A 2 18.07 16.27 10.49
CA SER A 2 18.36 14.83 10.68
C SER A 2 17.12 14.01 10.30
N ILE A 3 16.87 13.87 8.99
CA ILE A 3 15.77 13.05 8.47
C ILE A 3 16.32 11.96 7.57
N THR A 4 15.69 10.80 7.60
CA THR A 4 16.03 9.69 6.71
C THR A 4 15.48 9.94 5.30
N PRO A 5 16.07 9.33 4.24
CA PRO A 5 15.54 9.42 2.89
C PRO A 5 14.06 9.05 2.78
N SER A 6 13.62 7.99 3.46
CA SER A 6 12.21 7.58 3.48
C SER A 6 11.30 8.62 4.13
N GLN A 7 11.73 9.27 5.21
CA GLN A 7 10.98 10.36 5.83
C GLN A 7 10.88 11.57 4.92
N PHE A 8 11.98 11.88 4.21
CA PHE A 8 11.98 12.96 3.21
C PHE A 8 10.98 12.66 2.10
N LEU A 9 11.05 11.50 1.47
CA LEU A 9 10.14 11.11 0.39
C LEU A 9 8.68 11.11 0.82
N ASN A 10 8.37 10.62 2.02
CA ASN A 10 7.01 10.69 2.54
C ASN A 10 6.52 12.14 2.68
N LYS A 11 7.35 13.05 3.16
CA LYS A 11 6.99 14.46 3.27
C LYS A 11 6.80 15.11 1.90
N VAL A 12 7.67 14.81 0.93
CA VAL A 12 7.52 15.27 -0.46
C VAL A 12 6.19 14.81 -1.04
N SER A 13 5.85 13.52 -0.87
CA SER A 13 4.59 12.96 -1.35
C SER A 13 3.38 13.66 -0.75
N VAL A 14 3.37 13.85 0.56
CA VAL A 14 2.26 14.53 1.24
C VAL A 14 2.12 15.99 0.76
N GLN A 15 3.22 16.70 0.56
CA GLN A 15 3.18 18.07 0.05
C GLN A 15 2.69 18.15 -1.40
N LYS A 16 3.14 17.25 -2.27
CA LYS A 16 2.66 17.14 -3.66
C LYS A 16 1.18 16.81 -3.75
N THR A 17 0.67 15.99 -2.84
CA THR A 17 -0.73 15.57 -2.82
C THR A 17 -1.67 16.56 -2.13
N GLY A 18 -1.16 17.68 -1.62
CA GLY A 18 -1.96 18.77 -1.07
C GLY A 18 -2.40 18.59 0.39
N ALA A 19 -1.80 17.66 1.12
CA ALA A 19 -2.00 17.55 2.56
C ALA A 19 -1.15 18.59 3.30
N PHE A 20 -1.74 19.26 4.28
CA PHE A 20 -1.08 20.36 4.99
C PHE A 20 0.03 19.89 5.93
N PHE A 21 1.19 20.56 5.89
CA PHE A 21 2.22 20.48 6.93
C PHE A 21 2.29 21.77 7.73
N ASN A 22 2.42 21.63 9.06
CA ASN A 22 2.58 22.75 10.00
C ASN A 22 4.07 23.08 10.31
N GLU A 23 5.02 22.68 9.47
CA GLU A 23 6.45 22.88 9.75
C GLU A 23 7.10 23.78 8.67
N GLU A 24 7.87 24.77 9.09
CA GLU A 24 8.71 25.73 8.35
C GLU A 24 8.57 25.68 6.81
N PRO A 25 7.61 26.40 6.23
CA PRO A 25 7.24 26.24 4.82
C PRO A 25 8.42 26.55 3.86
N GLU A 26 9.21 27.59 4.13
CA GLU A 26 10.26 28.08 3.23
C GLU A 26 11.35 27.04 2.94
N LEU A 27 11.86 26.36 3.98
CA LEU A 27 12.93 25.36 3.81
C LEU A 27 12.44 24.12 3.03
N TRP A 28 11.17 23.76 3.21
CA TRP A 28 10.59 22.62 2.50
C TRP A 28 10.33 22.94 1.03
N GLU A 29 9.94 24.17 0.71
CA GLU A 29 9.77 24.62 -0.66
C GLU A 29 11.09 24.56 -1.43
N GLU A 30 12.19 25.07 -0.84
CA GLU A 30 13.52 24.97 -1.45
C GLU A 30 13.96 23.51 -1.69
N LEU A 31 13.77 22.64 -0.71
CA LEU A 31 14.13 21.22 -0.83
C LEU A 31 13.30 20.51 -1.90
N LEU A 32 12.02 20.82 -1.99
CA LEU A 32 11.14 20.29 -3.02
C LEU A 32 11.54 20.77 -4.41
N GLU A 33 11.91 22.06 -4.56
CA GLU A 33 12.40 22.60 -5.83
C GLU A 33 13.69 21.91 -6.28
N VAL A 34 14.65 21.72 -5.36
CA VAL A 34 15.90 20.99 -5.66
C VAL A 34 15.61 19.54 -6.05
N TYR A 35 14.72 18.88 -5.34
CA TYR A 35 14.30 17.51 -5.65
C TYR A 35 13.67 17.40 -7.04
N GLN A 36 12.73 18.30 -7.35
CA GLN A 36 12.06 18.35 -8.65
C GLN A 36 13.03 18.68 -9.80
N LYS A 37 13.96 19.61 -9.55
CA LYS A 37 14.99 19.94 -10.53
C LYS A 37 15.86 18.71 -10.83
N ARG A 38 16.25 17.97 -9.79
CA ARG A 38 17.07 16.77 -9.96
C ARG A 38 16.35 15.65 -10.72
N LEU A 39 15.07 15.43 -10.43
CA LEU A 39 14.27 14.48 -11.20
C LEU A 39 14.22 14.85 -12.70
N LYS A 40 14.03 16.12 -13.02
CA LYS A 40 14.03 16.61 -14.41
C LYS A 40 15.38 16.44 -15.09
N GLU A 41 16.48 16.75 -14.40
CA GLU A 41 17.84 16.58 -14.93
C GLU A 41 18.14 15.11 -15.27
N GLU A 42 17.61 14.19 -14.48
CA GLU A 42 17.78 12.76 -14.65
C GLU A 42 16.69 12.12 -15.55
N ASN A 43 15.78 12.93 -16.11
CA ASN A 43 14.63 12.49 -16.89
C ASN A 43 13.78 11.43 -16.19
N CYS A 44 13.58 11.64 -14.88
CA CYS A 44 12.80 10.80 -13.98
C CYS A 44 11.58 11.54 -13.46
N CYS A 45 10.59 10.78 -12.99
CA CYS A 45 9.45 11.26 -12.23
C CYS A 45 9.14 10.29 -11.09
N ASP A 46 8.59 10.80 -9.99
CA ASP A 46 8.04 9.94 -8.96
C ASP A 46 6.56 9.63 -9.21
N PHE A 47 5.96 8.78 -8.35
CA PHE A 47 4.57 8.37 -8.52
C PHE A 47 3.58 9.53 -8.41
N ASP A 48 3.86 10.52 -7.57
CA ASP A 48 2.99 11.69 -7.42
C ASP A 48 3.07 12.59 -8.65
N ASP A 49 4.25 12.70 -9.28
CA ASP A 49 4.39 13.42 -10.56
C ASP A 49 3.54 12.79 -11.66
N LEU A 50 3.41 11.45 -11.72
CA LEU A 50 2.54 10.80 -12.69
C LEU A 50 1.08 11.25 -12.55
N LEU A 51 0.60 11.38 -11.30
CA LEU A 51 -0.75 11.86 -11.04
C LEU A 51 -0.90 13.35 -11.40
N LEU A 52 0.06 14.17 -10.98
CA LEU A 52 0.04 15.62 -11.22
C LEU A 52 0.14 15.98 -12.70
N GLU A 53 1.05 15.35 -13.43
CA GLU A 53 1.20 15.60 -14.87
C GLU A 53 -0.01 15.08 -15.65
N THR A 54 -0.59 13.96 -15.24
CA THR A 54 -1.86 13.47 -15.80
C THR A 54 -2.98 14.49 -15.56
N LEU A 55 -3.11 15.00 -14.34
CA LEU A 55 -4.10 16.01 -14.00
C LEU A 55 -3.94 17.30 -14.84
N LYS A 56 -2.70 17.77 -15.01
CA LYS A 56 -2.39 18.92 -15.87
C LYS A 56 -2.80 18.68 -17.31
N ALA A 57 -2.43 17.52 -17.86
CA ALA A 57 -2.77 17.15 -19.23
C ALA A 57 -4.29 17.14 -19.46
N PHE A 58 -5.07 16.59 -18.53
CA PHE A 58 -6.54 16.60 -18.65
C PHE A 58 -7.12 18.02 -18.49
N ARG A 59 -6.60 18.85 -17.60
CA ARG A 59 -7.01 20.25 -17.45
C ARG A 59 -6.72 21.07 -18.71
N GLU A 60 -5.60 20.84 -19.37
CA GLU A 60 -5.25 21.48 -20.64
C GLU A 60 -6.20 21.04 -21.78
N ILE A 61 -6.53 19.77 -21.87
CA ILE A 61 -7.48 19.23 -22.85
C ILE A 61 -8.88 19.86 -22.67
N HIS A 62 -9.30 20.09 -21.45
CA HIS A 62 -10.60 20.67 -21.13
C HIS A 62 -10.62 22.22 -21.16
N SER A 63 -9.45 22.86 -21.40
CA SER A 63 -9.34 24.31 -21.43
C SER A 63 -10.08 24.92 -22.64
N PRO A 64 -10.85 26.02 -22.45
CA PRO A 64 -11.48 26.71 -23.55
C PRO A 64 -10.45 27.23 -24.56
N GLY A 65 -10.56 26.82 -25.81
CA GLY A 65 -9.68 27.28 -26.89
C GLY A 65 -8.58 26.30 -27.33
N ASN A 66 -8.40 25.19 -26.65
CA ASN A 66 -7.49 24.16 -27.12
C ASN A 66 -8.07 23.41 -28.33
N ARG A 67 -7.57 23.76 -29.54
CA ARG A 67 -8.04 23.15 -30.81
C ARG A 67 -7.30 21.87 -31.19
N LYS A 68 -6.30 21.46 -30.43
CA LYS A 68 -5.59 20.20 -30.69
C LYS A 68 -6.43 19.05 -30.15
N LYS A 69 -7.20 18.43 -31.06
CA LYS A 69 -7.85 17.15 -30.80
C LYS A 69 -6.77 16.10 -30.56
N GLN A 70 -6.50 15.84 -29.28
CA GLN A 70 -5.64 14.73 -28.90
C GLN A 70 -6.48 13.45 -28.72
N PRO A 71 -5.88 12.24 -28.86
CA PRO A 71 -6.59 10.97 -28.71
C PRO A 71 -7.29 10.77 -27.37
N CYS A 72 -6.99 11.60 -26.37
CA CYS A 72 -7.61 11.60 -25.05
C CYS A 72 -8.99 12.31 -24.97
N GLU A 73 -9.62 12.68 -26.08
CA GLU A 73 -11.01 13.19 -26.10
C GLU A 73 -12.06 12.16 -25.61
N ARG A 74 -11.66 10.94 -25.34
CA ARG A 74 -12.52 9.93 -24.72
C ARG A 74 -12.69 10.21 -23.25
N CYS A 75 -13.55 11.18 -22.92
CA CYS A 75 -14.12 11.26 -21.59
C CYS A 75 -14.84 9.95 -21.30
N PHE A 76 -14.70 9.46 -20.09
CA PHE A 76 -15.43 8.28 -19.64
C PHE A 76 -16.90 8.65 -19.55
N SER A 77 -17.79 7.85 -20.16
CA SER A 77 -19.24 8.05 -20.02
C SER A 77 -19.72 7.59 -18.64
N TYR A 78 -19.10 6.57 -18.11
CA TYR A 78 -19.38 5.97 -16.81
C TYR A 78 -18.07 5.77 -16.08
N LEU A 79 -17.97 6.24 -14.85
CA LEU A 79 -16.78 6.11 -14.02
C LEU A 79 -17.17 5.42 -12.71
N MET A 80 -16.48 4.33 -12.40
CA MET A 80 -16.63 3.62 -11.13
C MET A 80 -15.33 3.70 -10.37
N VAL A 81 -15.41 4.08 -9.09
CA VAL A 81 -14.25 4.22 -8.21
C VAL A 81 -14.48 3.37 -6.99
N ASP A 82 -13.59 2.43 -6.75
CA ASP A 82 -13.58 1.58 -5.55
C ASP A 82 -12.60 2.12 -4.51
N GLU A 83 -12.77 1.74 -3.24
CA GLU A 83 -11.95 2.17 -2.09
C GLU A 83 -11.81 3.71 -2.01
N PHE A 84 -12.92 4.41 -2.23
CA PHE A 84 -12.94 5.87 -2.33
C PHE A 84 -12.46 6.59 -1.07
N GLN A 85 -12.42 5.93 0.09
CA GLN A 85 -11.88 6.46 1.34
C GLN A 85 -10.36 6.60 1.35
N ASP A 86 -9.66 5.92 0.43
CA ASP A 86 -8.20 5.86 0.42
C ASP A 86 -7.57 6.81 -0.61
N ILE A 87 -8.40 7.57 -1.35
CA ILE A 87 -7.91 8.53 -2.33
C ILE A 87 -7.33 9.79 -1.66
N ASN A 88 -6.33 10.38 -2.32
CA ASN A 88 -5.78 11.67 -1.96
C ASN A 88 -6.45 12.82 -2.77
N PRO A 89 -6.23 14.11 -2.39
CA PRO A 89 -6.82 15.24 -3.10
C PRO A 89 -6.51 15.30 -4.60
N VAL A 90 -5.32 14.91 -5.03
CA VAL A 90 -4.94 14.88 -6.45
C VAL A 90 -5.71 13.82 -7.21
N GLN A 91 -5.89 12.64 -6.61
CA GLN A 91 -6.72 11.57 -7.19
C GLN A 91 -8.18 11.98 -7.26
N TYR A 92 -8.69 12.68 -6.25
CA TYR A 92 -10.03 13.25 -6.29
C TYR A 92 -10.20 14.24 -7.45
N ASP A 93 -9.25 15.15 -7.64
CA ASP A 93 -9.25 16.08 -8.76
C ASP A 93 -9.18 15.37 -10.12
N LEU A 94 -8.41 14.28 -10.25
CA LEU A 94 -8.38 13.45 -11.44
C LEU A 94 -9.74 12.82 -11.75
N ILE A 95 -10.41 12.27 -10.74
CA ILE A 95 -11.75 11.68 -10.88
C ILE A 95 -12.72 12.76 -11.39
N ARG A 96 -12.65 13.98 -10.86
CA ARG A 96 -13.47 15.11 -11.32
C ARG A 96 -13.22 15.47 -12.79
N GLU A 97 -11.93 15.56 -13.17
CA GLU A 97 -11.57 15.85 -14.58
C GLU A 97 -12.05 14.75 -15.52
N TRP A 98 -11.90 13.48 -15.15
CA TRP A 98 -12.37 12.34 -15.94
C TRP A 98 -13.89 12.31 -16.08
N ASN A 99 -14.62 12.71 -15.04
CA ASN A 99 -16.08 12.73 -15.03
C ASN A 99 -16.69 14.02 -15.65
N LYS A 100 -15.89 14.99 -16.04
CA LYS A 100 -16.38 16.33 -16.48
C LYS A 100 -17.40 16.30 -17.62
N LYS A 101 -17.32 15.29 -18.49
CA LYS A 101 -18.26 15.03 -19.57
C LYS A 101 -18.95 13.68 -19.43
N GLY A 102 -18.79 13.04 -18.29
CA GLY A 102 -19.40 11.76 -17.96
C GLY A 102 -20.90 11.88 -17.77
N LYS A 103 -21.58 10.74 -17.86
CA LYS A 103 -23.01 10.62 -17.58
C LYS A 103 -23.25 10.28 -16.12
N GLU A 104 -22.43 9.38 -15.59
CA GLU A 104 -22.58 8.87 -14.22
C GLU A 104 -21.22 8.63 -13.58
N LEU A 105 -21.14 9.03 -12.31
CA LEU A 105 -20.04 8.72 -11.41
C LEU A 105 -20.57 7.82 -10.28
N PHE A 106 -19.99 6.67 -10.12
CA PHE A 106 -20.33 5.72 -9.06
C PHE A 106 -19.10 5.49 -8.19
N VAL A 107 -19.21 5.75 -6.89
CA VAL A 107 -18.13 5.55 -5.94
C VAL A 107 -18.54 4.56 -4.86
N ILE A 108 -17.62 3.69 -4.47
CA ILE A 108 -17.78 2.71 -3.41
C ILE A 108 -16.68 2.93 -2.39
N GLY A 109 -17.02 2.85 -1.12
CA GLY A 109 -16.04 2.92 -0.05
C GLY A 109 -16.67 2.95 1.33
N ASP A 110 -15.84 2.87 2.32
CA ASP A 110 -16.20 2.91 3.73
C ASP A 110 -15.30 3.91 4.46
N PRO A 111 -15.83 5.09 4.85
CA PRO A 111 -15.03 6.11 5.54
C PRO A 111 -14.33 5.60 6.81
N ASP A 112 -14.91 4.60 7.49
CA ASP A 112 -14.34 4.03 8.70
C ASP A 112 -13.16 3.09 8.45
N GLN A 113 -12.93 2.67 7.18
CA GLN A 113 -11.79 1.87 6.76
C GLN A 113 -10.63 2.72 6.23
N SER A 114 -10.72 4.04 6.26
CA SER A 114 -9.62 4.94 5.88
C SER A 114 -8.45 4.84 6.86
N ILE A 115 -7.42 4.09 6.49
CA ILE A 115 -6.22 3.85 7.31
C ILE A 115 -4.94 4.43 6.69
N TYR A 116 -5.03 5.06 5.52
CA TYR A 116 -3.90 5.60 4.77
C TYR A 116 -3.73 7.12 4.90
N GLY A 117 -4.29 7.75 5.94
CA GLY A 117 -4.12 9.18 6.20
C GLY A 117 -2.66 9.63 6.25
N PHE A 118 -1.73 8.76 6.72
CA PHE A 118 -0.29 9.02 6.70
C PHE A 118 0.33 9.06 5.28
N ARG A 119 -0.41 8.63 4.26
CA ARG A 119 -0.05 8.75 2.83
C ARG A 119 -0.83 9.84 2.12
N GLY A 120 -1.52 10.71 2.88
CA GLY A 120 -2.28 11.82 2.32
C GLY A 120 -3.69 11.47 1.86
N SER A 121 -4.23 10.27 2.20
CA SER A 121 -5.64 10.00 1.95
C SER A 121 -6.51 10.90 2.82
N ASP A 122 -7.63 11.35 2.25
CA ASP A 122 -8.57 12.27 2.89
C ASP A 122 -9.96 11.64 2.95
N SER A 123 -10.35 11.17 4.12
CA SER A 123 -11.71 10.65 4.35
C SER A 123 -12.81 11.72 4.15
N GLY A 124 -12.44 13.01 4.14
CA GLY A 124 -13.33 14.13 3.81
C GLY A 124 -13.78 14.14 2.34
N CYS A 125 -13.17 13.33 1.46
CA CYS A 125 -13.56 13.23 0.05
C CYS A 125 -15.04 12.86 -0.14
N PHE A 126 -15.63 12.05 0.75
CA PHE A 126 -17.07 11.75 0.71
C PHE A 126 -17.94 12.98 0.98
N LEU A 127 -17.57 13.78 1.97
CA LEU A 127 -18.30 15.03 2.27
C LEU A 127 -18.15 16.01 1.14
N LYS A 128 -16.94 16.20 0.63
CA LYS A 128 -16.64 17.05 -0.50
C LYS A 128 -17.42 16.64 -1.76
N MET A 129 -17.48 15.35 -2.04
CA MET A 129 -18.26 14.83 -3.15
C MET A 129 -19.76 15.15 -2.98
N LYS A 130 -20.32 14.98 -1.78
CA LYS A 130 -21.71 15.27 -1.50
C LYS A 130 -22.03 16.76 -1.64
N GLU A 131 -21.12 17.63 -1.27
CA GLU A 131 -21.23 19.08 -1.43
C GLU A 131 -21.17 19.50 -2.91
N GLU A 132 -20.26 18.90 -3.69
CA GLU A 132 -20.09 19.19 -5.12
C GLU A 132 -21.20 18.58 -5.99
N PHE A 133 -21.75 17.45 -5.57
CA PHE A 133 -22.83 16.73 -6.27
C PHE A 133 -24.04 16.53 -5.34
N PRO A 134 -24.86 17.56 -5.11
CA PRO A 134 -25.99 17.49 -4.17
C PRO A 134 -27.04 16.44 -4.53
N GLU A 135 -27.16 16.11 -5.82
CA GLU A 135 -28.09 15.09 -6.33
C GLU A 135 -27.62 13.66 -6.14
N THR A 136 -26.47 13.46 -5.46
CA THR A 136 -25.91 12.12 -5.24
C THR A 136 -26.85 11.24 -4.43
N CYS A 137 -27.25 10.11 -5.00
CA CYS A 137 -27.96 9.07 -4.30
C CYS A 137 -27.00 8.24 -3.44
N MET A 138 -27.15 8.28 -2.13
CA MET A 138 -26.33 7.51 -1.20
C MET A 138 -27.05 6.23 -0.80
N ILE A 139 -26.40 5.09 -1.04
CA ILE A 139 -26.90 3.75 -0.71
C ILE A 139 -26.00 3.16 0.36
N SER A 140 -26.56 2.82 1.52
CA SER A 140 -25.83 2.16 2.60
C SER A 140 -26.04 0.65 2.54
N LEU A 141 -24.93 -0.11 2.55
CA LEU A 141 -24.95 -1.57 2.60
C LEU A 141 -24.87 -2.03 4.07
N GLU A 142 -26.03 -2.40 4.63
CA GLU A 142 -26.14 -2.75 6.05
C GLU A 142 -25.88 -4.24 6.35
N ASN A 143 -26.03 -5.13 5.38
CA ASN A 143 -25.86 -6.57 5.60
C ASN A 143 -24.40 -6.98 5.46
N ASN A 144 -23.85 -7.56 6.51
CA ASN A 144 -22.50 -8.11 6.52
C ASN A 144 -22.51 -9.65 6.33
N TYR A 145 -22.02 -10.10 5.19
CA TYR A 145 -21.93 -11.52 4.83
C TYR A 145 -20.59 -12.17 5.18
N ARG A 146 -19.60 -11.36 5.59
CA ARG A 146 -18.21 -11.80 5.85
C ARG A 146 -18.05 -12.36 7.25
N SER A 147 -18.48 -11.61 8.26
CA SER A 147 -18.13 -11.84 9.65
C SER A 147 -19.29 -12.40 10.46
N THR A 148 -18.97 -13.15 11.53
CA THR A 148 -19.96 -13.57 12.52
C THR A 148 -20.38 -12.40 13.41
N GLY A 149 -21.50 -12.54 14.13
CA GLY A 149 -22.06 -11.48 14.95
C GLY A 149 -21.10 -10.94 16.02
N ASN A 150 -20.35 -11.81 16.69
CA ASN A 150 -19.39 -11.38 17.73
C ASN A 150 -18.23 -10.55 17.14
N ILE A 151 -17.71 -10.91 15.98
CA ILE A 151 -16.67 -10.13 15.30
C ILE A 151 -17.22 -8.76 14.89
N LEU A 152 -18.43 -8.75 14.32
CA LEU A 152 -19.05 -7.51 13.86
C LEU A 152 -19.36 -6.57 15.03
N ASN A 153 -19.87 -7.08 16.14
CA ASN A 153 -20.15 -6.30 17.34
C ASN A 153 -18.87 -5.70 17.95
N GLY A 154 -17.77 -6.46 17.95
CA GLY A 154 -16.46 -5.96 18.39
C GLY A 154 -15.96 -4.83 17.50
N ALA A 155 -16.07 -4.98 16.16
CA ALA A 155 -15.69 -3.95 15.21
C ALA A 155 -16.54 -2.68 15.36
N LEU A 156 -17.86 -2.82 15.48
CA LEU A 156 -18.77 -1.69 15.69
C LEU A 156 -18.49 -0.96 17.00
N ALA A 157 -18.11 -1.67 18.07
CA ALA A 157 -17.76 -1.05 19.34
C ALA A 157 -16.51 -0.14 19.21
N VAL A 158 -15.55 -0.49 18.37
CA VAL A 158 -14.38 0.34 18.07
C VAL A 158 -14.80 1.55 17.22
N ILE A 159 -15.56 1.33 16.16
CA ILE A 159 -15.96 2.37 15.20
C ILE A 159 -16.90 3.41 15.82
N ARG A 160 -17.68 3.09 16.84
CA ARG A 160 -18.53 4.06 17.56
C ARG A 160 -17.76 5.25 18.15
N ASN A 161 -16.44 5.13 18.32
CA ASN A 161 -15.61 6.23 18.75
C ASN A 161 -15.30 7.24 17.63
N ASN A 162 -15.56 6.91 16.36
CA ASN A 162 -15.40 7.83 15.25
C ASN A 162 -16.58 8.82 15.16
N PRO A 163 -16.32 10.08 14.81
CA PRO A 163 -17.39 11.03 14.55
C PRO A 163 -18.19 10.61 13.30
N GLY A 164 -19.47 10.95 13.27
CA GLY A 164 -20.30 10.71 12.09
C GLY A 164 -21.64 10.02 12.41
N MET A 165 -22.30 9.49 11.36
CA MET A 165 -23.59 8.81 11.51
C MET A 165 -23.45 7.47 12.24
N GLU A 166 -24.53 7.09 12.93
CA GLU A 166 -24.62 5.77 13.56
C GLU A 166 -24.50 4.67 12.48
N ARG A 167 -23.63 3.70 12.72
CA ARG A 167 -23.41 2.55 11.81
C ARG A 167 -24.30 1.41 12.27
N CYS A 168 -25.12 0.92 11.34
CA CYS A 168 -26.03 -0.18 11.58
C CYS A 168 -25.69 -1.34 10.64
N LEU A 169 -24.73 -2.19 11.04
CA LEU A 169 -24.38 -3.40 10.30
C LEU A 169 -25.08 -4.61 10.91
N LYS A 170 -25.74 -5.40 10.07
CA LYS A 170 -26.49 -6.61 10.45
C LYS A 170 -25.68 -7.84 10.02
N PRO A 171 -25.32 -8.73 10.95
CA PRO A 171 -24.64 -9.98 10.59
C PRO A 171 -25.60 -10.91 9.86
N TRP A 172 -25.18 -11.41 8.70
CA TRP A 172 -25.90 -12.49 8.02
C TRP A 172 -25.60 -13.85 8.62
N LYS A 173 -24.36 -14.02 9.13
CA LYS A 173 -23.92 -15.23 9.79
C LYS A 173 -24.39 -15.27 11.24
N GLU A 174 -24.38 -16.47 11.82
CA GLU A 174 -24.62 -16.70 13.24
C GLU A 174 -23.66 -15.92 14.16
N THR A 175 -23.96 -15.93 15.45
CA THR A 175 -23.19 -15.17 16.45
C THR A 175 -21.70 -15.50 16.44
N GLY A 176 -21.35 -16.77 16.24
CA GLY A 176 -19.97 -17.25 16.20
C GLY A 176 -19.25 -17.26 17.56
N LEU A 177 -17.97 -17.56 17.55
CA LEU A 177 -17.14 -17.59 18.75
C LEU A 177 -16.85 -16.16 19.24
N PRO A 178 -16.70 -15.98 20.56
CA PRO A 178 -16.30 -14.67 21.10
C PRO A 178 -14.90 -14.29 20.65
N VAL A 179 -14.67 -12.97 20.51
CA VAL A 179 -13.34 -12.43 20.30
C VAL A 179 -12.51 -12.62 21.56
N GLN A 180 -11.34 -13.21 21.45
CA GLN A 180 -10.42 -13.44 22.56
C GLN A 180 -9.35 -12.35 22.60
N ILE A 181 -9.04 -11.89 23.81
CA ILE A 181 -7.95 -10.93 24.05
C ILE A 181 -6.94 -11.67 24.93
N ALA A 182 -5.69 -11.76 24.44
CA ALA A 182 -4.60 -12.33 25.19
C ALA A 182 -3.51 -11.27 25.42
N GLU A 183 -2.99 -11.19 26.63
CA GLU A 183 -1.89 -10.32 27.00
C GLU A 183 -0.62 -11.16 27.17
N ALA A 184 0.47 -10.72 26.55
CA ALA A 184 1.74 -11.40 26.62
C ALA A 184 2.80 -10.48 27.26
N PRO A 185 3.66 -11.00 28.16
CA PRO A 185 4.65 -10.19 28.89
C PRO A 185 5.81 -9.70 28.02
N SER A 186 5.98 -10.26 26.83
CA SER A 186 7.02 -9.85 25.88
C SER A 186 6.66 -10.18 24.45
N LYS A 187 7.28 -9.51 23.47
CA LYS A 187 7.14 -9.77 22.03
C LYS A 187 7.42 -11.23 21.67
N ARG A 188 8.37 -11.87 22.35
CA ARG A 188 8.71 -13.27 22.13
C ARG A 188 7.61 -14.20 22.68
N SER A 189 7.08 -13.91 23.85
CA SER A 189 5.96 -14.67 24.44
C SER A 189 4.70 -14.54 23.56
N GLU A 190 4.43 -13.35 23.02
CA GLU A 190 3.36 -13.12 22.05
C GLU A 190 3.51 -14.01 20.82
N ALA A 191 4.69 -14.03 20.19
CA ALA A 191 4.94 -14.84 19.00
C ALA A 191 4.83 -16.35 19.29
N ILE A 192 5.30 -16.82 20.44
CA ILE A 192 5.13 -18.21 20.88
C ILE A 192 3.64 -18.54 21.08
N PHE A 193 2.89 -17.66 21.72
CA PHE A 193 1.45 -17.82 21.89
C PHE A 193 0.74 -17.94 20.54
N VAL A 194 1.04 -17.03 19.59
CA VAL A 194 0.46 -17.08 18.24
C VAL A 194 0.80 -18.38 17.52
N ALA A 195 2.06 -18.85 17.59
CA ALA A 195 2.46 -20.11 16.96
C ALA A 195 1.72 -21.30 17.54
N LYS A 196 1.58 -21.37 18.87
CA LYS A 196 0.81 -22.42 19.56
C LYS A 196 -0.68 -22.39 19.18
N GLU A 197 -1.27 -21.19 19.11
CA GLU A 197 -2.67 -21.03 18.75
C GLU A 197 -2.93 -21.45 17.28
N VAL A 198 -2.03 -21.12 16.36
CA VAL A 198 -2.07 -21.59 14.98
C VAL A 198 -2.01 -23.10 14.92
N SER A 199 -1.07 -23.74 15.63
CA SER A 199 -0.93 -25.19 15.70
C SER A 199 -2.20 -25.85 16.27
N ARG A 200 -2.78 -25.29 17.33
CA ARG A 200 -4.03 -25.75 17.94
C ARG A 200 -5.19 -25.71 16.95
N LEU A 201 -5.35 -24.62 16.22
CA LEU A 201 -6.43 -24.44 15.23
C LEU A 201 -6.34 -25.38 14.04
N VAL A 202 -5.13 -25.80 13.66
CA VAL A 202 -4.92 -26.75 12.55
C VAL A 202 -5.05 -28.21 12.99
N GLY A 203 -5.12 -28.44 14.29
CA GLY A 203 -5.29 -29.77 14.86
C GLY A 203 -4.02 -30.40 15.46
N GLY A 204 -3.01 -29.56 15.75
CA GLY A 204 -1.89 -29.91 16.63
C GLY A 204 -2.39 -30.00 18.07
N MET A 205 -2.23 -31.15 18.72
CA MET A 205 -2.55 -31.30 20.14
C MET A 205 -1.29 -31.10 20.97
N ASP A 206 -1.33 -30.14 21.90
CA ASP A 206 -0.38 -30.09 23.00
C ASP A 206 -0.77 -31.20 24.01
N MET A 207 0.21 -31.95 24.55
CA MET A 207 -0.06 -33.11 25.43
C MET A 207 -0.88 -32.75 26.67
N LEU A 208 -0.83 -31.50 27.12
CA LEU A 208 -1.60 -31.01 28.26
C LEU A 208 -3.07 -30.71 27.93
N GLU A 209 -3.37 -30.29 26.71
CA GLU A 209 -4.73 -30.01 26.26
C GLU A 209 -5.51 -31.31 25.88
N ALA A 210 -4.80 -32.39 25.55
CA ALA A 210 -5.44 -33.66 25.23
C ALA A 210 -6.29 -34.18 26.39
N GLN A 211 -5.97 -33.86 27.64
CA GLN A 211 -6.77 -34.23 28.82
C GLN A 211 -8.00 -33.35 29.04
N GLU A 212 -7.95 -32.06 28.67
CA GLU A 212 -9.10 -31.17 28.82
C GLU A 212 -10.08 -31.22 27.62
N HIS A 213 -9.59 -31.61 26.42
CA HIS A 213 -10.43 -31.69 25.20
C HIS A 213 -11.44 -32.85 25.18
N PHE A 214 -11.24 -33.89 25.98
CA PHE A 214 -12.25 -34.92 26.13
C PHE A 214 -13.57 -34.43 26.79
N LEU A 215 -13.57 -33.20 27.31
CA LEU A 215 -14.74 -32.64 28.00
C LEU A 215 -15.45 -31.50 27.21
N LYS A 216 -14.95 -31.09 26.05
CA LYS A 216 -15.58 -30.05 25.21
C LYS A 216 -15.76 -30.52 23.78
N GLU A 217 -16.66 -31.43 23.56
CA GLU A 217 -17.21 -31.74 22.23
C GLU A 217 -17.91 -30.48 21.68
N GLY A 218 -17.32 -29.84 20.67
CA GLY A 218 -17.95 -28.70 20.01
C GLY A 218 -17.10 -27.96 18.96
N MET A 219 -15.80 -28.25 18.87
CA MET A 219 -14.92 -27.54 17.91
C MET A 219 -14.34 -28.50 16.86
N THR A 220 -15.18 -29.13 16.09
CA THR A 220 -14.80 -30.07 15.03
C THR A 220 -14.76 -29.42 13.67
N GLY A 221 -13.80 -28.55 13.44
CA GLY A 221 -13.45 -28.09 12.11
C GLY A 221 -11.95 -27.87 12.06
N LYS A 222 -11.17 -28.89 11.64
CA LYS A 222 -9.75 -28.68 11.37
C LYS A 222 -9.60 -27.57 10.34
N ARG A 223 -8.97 -26.46 10.73
CA ARG A 223 -8.63 -25.36 9.81
C ARG A 223 -7.36 -25.72 9.05
N SER A 224 -7.24 -25.23 7.84
CA SER A 224 -5.99 -25.26 7.09
C SER A 224 -5.15 -24.03 7.44
N PHE A 225 -3.84 -24.12 7.32
CA PHE A 225 -2.95 -22.95 7.50
C PHE A 225 -3.36 -21.75 6.63
N ARG A 226 -3.89 -22.00 5.43
CA ARG A 226 -4.40 -20.94 4.53
C ARG A 226 -5.66 -20.22 5.03
N ASP A 227 -6.33 -20.78 6.03
CA ASP A 227 -7.54 -20.19 6.60
C ASP A 227 -7.22 -19.25 7.77
N ILE A 228 -5.93 -19.10 8.10
CA ILE A 228 -5.44 -18.32 9.24
C ILE A 228 -4.61 -17.17 8.72
N ALA A 229 -4.93 -15.95 9.16
CA ALA A 229 -4.14 -14.75 8.91
C ALA A 229 -3.65 -14.16 10.22
N VAL A 230 -2.38 -13.77 10.27
CA VAL A 230 -1.78 -13.07 11.40
C VAL A 230 -1.46 -11.64 10.96
N LEU A 231 -2.13 -10.66 11.57
CA LEU A 231 -1.95 -9.25 11.27
C LEU A 231 -1.03 -8.61 12.32
N TYR A 232 -0.13 -7.75 11.86
CA TYR A 232 0.81 -7.03 12.71
C TYR A 232 0.96 -5.58 12.24
N ARG A 233 1.38 -4.70 13.14
CA ARG A 233 1.50 -3.26 12.84
C ARG A 233 2.77 -2.90 12.08
N THR A 234 3.90 -3.59 12.35
CA THR A 234 5.22 -3.25 11.79
C THR A 234 5.97 -4.50 11.32
N HIS A 235 6.76 -4.37 10.27
CA HIS A 235 7.61 -5.46 9.76
C HIS A 235 8.60 -6.03 10.81
N HIS A 236 8.97 -5.23 11.82
CA HIS A 236 9.80 -5.71 12.91
C HIS A 236 9.11 -6.82 13.73
N GLN A 237 7.78 -6.73 13.92
CA GLN A 237 7.01 -7.78 14.60
C GLN A 237 6.97 -9.07 13.76
N ALA A 238 6.86 -8.96 12.44
CA ALA A 238 6.88 -10.10 11.54
C ALA A 238 8.13 -10.97 11.72
N ARG A 239 9.32 -10.37 11.82
CA ARG A 239 10.59 -11.13 11.98
C ARG A 239 10.61 -12.05 13.21
N ILE A 240 9.95 -11.65 14.28
CA ILE A 240 9.88 -12.46 15.51
C ILE A 240 8.88 -13.61 15.30
N LEU A 241 7.72 -13.34 14.68
CA LEU A 241 6.73 -14.35 14.32
C LEU A 241 7.32 -15.40 13.37
N GLU A 242 8.00 -14.96 12.31
CA GLU A 242 8.65 -15.83 11.33
C GLU A 242 9.64 -16.80 12.00
N LYS A 243 10.50 -16.30 12.90
CA LYS A 243 11.43 -17.15 13.65
C LYS A 243 10.70 -18.22 14.47
N CYS A 244 9.60 -17.85 15.13
CA CYS A 244 8.80 -18.81 15.90
C CYS A 244 8.11 -19.81 14.96
N PHE A 245 7.55 -19.39 13.84
CA PHE A 245 6.91 -20.28 12.88
C PHE A 245 7.90 -21.26 12.25
N GLN A 246 9.11 -20.80 11.92
CA GLN A 246 10.19 -21.67 11.43
C GLN A 246 10.58 -22.72 12.46
N GLN A 247 10.71 -22.34 13.73
CA GLN A 247 11.05 -23.27 14.82
C GLN A 247 9.96 -24.33 15.07
N GLU A 248 8.69 -23.93 14.93
CA GLU A 248 7.54 -24.81 15.12
C GLU A 248 7.13 -25.57 13.82
N GLY A 249 7.83 -25.37 12.72
CA GLY A 249 7.53 -25.97 11.42
C GLY A 249 6.21 -25.53 10.81
N ILE A 250 5.73 -24.33 11.16
CA ILE A 250 4.49 -23.76 10.63
C ILE A 250 4.78 -23.10 9.27
N PRO A 251 4.13 -23.54 8.17
CA PRO A 251 4.27 -22.90 6.88
C PRO A 251 3.59 -21.52 6.88
N TYR A 252 4.26 -20.52 6.34
CA TYR A 252 3.71 -19.16 6.26
C TYR A 252 4.14 -18.44 4.98
N ILE A 253 3.38 -17.39 4.63
CA ILE A 253 3.71 -16.42 3.58
C ILE A 253 3.59 -15.03 4.18
N VAL A 254 4.62 -14.20 3.98
CA VAL A 254 4.58 -12.79 4.38
C VAL A 254 4.11 -11.96 3.18
N SER A 255 2.90 -11.39 3.29
CA SER A 255 2.36 -10.54 2.24
C SER A 255 3.02 -9.15 2.29
N GLY A 256 3.25 -8.55 1.13
CA GLY A 256 3.84 -7.21 1.01
C GLY A 256 5.36 -7.17 1.21
N ARG A 257 6.04 -8.30 1.26
CA ARG A 257 7.48 -8.41 1.22
C ARG A 257 7.91 -9.03 -0.10
N GLU A 258 8.43 -8.20 -0.95
CA GLU A 258 9.16 -8.64 -2.14
C GLU A 258 10.66 -8.74 -1.80
N GLU A 259 10.99 -9.50 -0.72
CA GLU A 259 12.39 -9.68 -0.27
C GLU A 259 13.33 -10.08 -1.39
N PHE A 260 12.81 -10.84 -2.35
CA PHE A 260 13.53 -11.21 -3.56
C PHE A 260 13.94 -9.98 -4.39
N LEU A 261 13.06 -9.00 -4.58
CA LEU A 261 13.36 -7.78 -5.32
C LEU A 261 14.17 -6.76 -4.51
N GLU A 262 14.21 -6.91 -3.17
CA GLU A 262 15.04 -6.08 -2.30
C GLU A 262 16.48 -6.56 -2.19
N ASP A 263 16.76 -7.78 -2.65
CA ASP A 263 18.13 -8.33 -2.68
C ASP A 263 19.04 -7.46 -3.57
N PRO A 264 20.15 -6.93 -3.05
CA PRO A 264 21.02 -6.04 -3.81
C PRO A 264 21.54 -6.66 -5.11
N LEU A 265 21.82 -7.98 -5.14
CA LEU A 265 22.29 -8.67 -6.35
C LEU A 265 21.17 -8.72 -7.41
N ILE A 266 19.94 -8.93 -6.98
CA ILE A 266 18.79 -8.97 -7.90
C ILE A 266 18.50 -7.56 -8.41
N GLN A 267 18.47 -6.55 -7.56
CA GLN A 267 18.32 -5.17 -7.97
C GLN A 267 19.43 -4.73 -8.93
N GLY A 268 20.68 -5.07 -8.60
CA GLY A 268 21.81 -4.80 -9.47
C GLY A 268 21.70 -5.49 -10.82
N SER A 269 21.20 -6.74 -10.84
CA SER A 269 20.95 -7.48 -12.09
C SER A 269 19.84 -6.82 -12.93
N ILE A 270 18.75 -6.41 -12.31
CA ILE A 270 17.68 -5.66 -12.99
C ILE A 270 18.23 -4.36 -13.56
N SER A 271 18.95 -3.58 -12.76
CA SER A 271 19.59 -2.34 -13.21
C SER A 271 20.59 -2.57 -14.36
N PHE A 272 21.31 -3.67 -14.33
CA PHE A 272 22.20 -4.04 -15.45
C PHE A 272 21.41 -4.27 -16.75
N PHE A 273 20.35 -5.04 -16.73
CA PHE A 273 19.49 -5.24 -17.90
C PHE A 273 18.81 -3.95 -18.37
N CYS A 274 18.31 -3.14 -17.44
CA CYS A 274 17.75 -1.82 -17.78
C CYS A 274 18.80 -0.92 -18.45
N SER A 275 20.05 -0.95 -18.01
CA SER A 275 21.13 -0.17 -18.64
C SER A 275 21.49 -0.62 -20.05
N LEU A 276 21.19 -1.87 -20.41
CA LEU A 276 21.34 -2.36 -21.78
C LEU A 276 20.18 -1.91 -22.68
N ALA A 277 18.97 -1.83 -22.10
CA ALA A 277 17.78 -1.36 -22.80
C ALA A 277 17.77 0.17 -22.97
N GLU A 278 18.27 0.90 -21.97
CA GLU A 278 18.35 2.37 -21.92
C GLU A 278 19.80 2.84 -21.71
N PRO A 279 20.67 2.79 -22.75
CA PRO A 279 22.11 3.09 -22.60
C PRO A 279 22.41 4.52 -22.16
N ASP A 280 21.52 5.45 -22.46
CA ASP A 280 21.66 6.88 -22.19
C ASP A 280 21.27 7.26 -20.75
N ASN A 281 20.69 6.33 -19.99
CA ASN A 281 20.31 6.56 -18.60
C ASN A 281 21.46 6.16 -17.66
N PRO A 282 22.17 7.13 -17.06
CA PRO A 282 23.33 6.86 -16.22
C PRO A 282 22.97 6.19 -14.88
N TYR A 283 21.72 6.30 -14.44
CA TYR A 283 21.27 5.73 -13.17
C TYR A 283 21.42 4.22 -13.13
N TYR A 284 20.89 3.52 -14.12
CA TYR A 284 20.93 2.05 -14.17
C TYR A 284 22.36 1.51 -14.22
N LYS A 285 23.23 2.20 -14.96
CA LYS A 285 24.65 1.86 -15.04
C LYS A 285 25.34 1.96 -13.67
N LYS A 286 25.16 3.07 -12.98
CA LYS A 286 25.75 3.30 -11.65
C LYS A 286 25.22 2.33 -10.60
N ASP A 287 23.91 2.12 -10.57
CA ASP A 287 23.25 1.24 -9.60
C ASP A 287 23.70 -0.21 -9.80
N ALA A 288 23.79 -0.69 -11.05
CA ALA A 288 24.30 -2.01 -11.35
C ALA A 288 25.76 -2.21 -10.90
N LEU A 289 26.64 -1.26 -11.20
CA LEU A 289 28.06 -1.34 -10.83
C LEU A 289 28.23 -1.37 -9.31
N LYS A 290 27.49 -0.55 -8.60
CA LYS A 290 27.51 -0.52 -7.14
C LYS A 290 27.01 -1.83 -6.52
N LYS A 291 25.87 -2.34 -6.98
CA LYS A 291 25.20 -3.49 -6.35
C LYS A 291 25.79 -4.84 -6.74
N LEU A 292 26.33 -4.98 -7.97
CA LEU A 292 26.89 -6.26 -8.46
C LEU A 292 28.38 -6.40 -8.20
N TRP A 293 29.11 -5.29 -8.19
CA TRP A 293 30.59 -5.33 -8.10
C TRP A 293 31.15 -4.49 -6.96
N ASP A 294 30.29 -3.87 -6.12
CA ASP A 294 30.68 -3.02 -4.98
C ASP A 294 31.66 -1.89 -5.36
N LEU A 295 31.48 -1.34 -6.59
CA LEU A 295 32.31 -0.27 -7.10
C LEU A 295 31.74 1.09 -6.72
N GLU A 296 32.57 1.94 -6.12
CA GLU A 296 32.18 3.31 -5.81
C GLU A 296 32.25 4.20 -7.06
N GLU A 297 31.53 5.33 -7.00
CA GLU A 297 31.38 6.27 -8.14
C GLU A 297 32.73 6.76 -8.70
N ASN A 298 33.75 6.85 -7.85
CA ASN A 298 35.12 7.28 -8.21
C ASN A 298 35.95 6.18 -8.92
N GLU A 299 35.55 4.92 -8.79
CA GLU A 299 36.24 3.77 -9.38
C GLU A 299 35.61 3.38 -10.73
N ILE A 300 34.45 3.95 -11.06
CA ILE A 300 33.72 3.65 -12.28
C ILE A 300 34.33 4.42 -13.46
N SER A 301 35.43 3.93 -14.01
CA SER A 301 35.87 4.38 -15.33
C SER A 301 34.93 3.82 -16.41
N GLY A 302 34.58 4.65 -17.41
CA GLY A 302 33.69 4.23 -18.49
C GLY A 302 34.13 2.94 -19.22
N SER A 303 35.42 2.58 -19.16
CA SER A 303 35.99 1.40 -19.79
C SER A 303 35.49 0.08 -19.22
N ILE A 304 35.35 -0.05 -17.88
CA ILE A 304 34.93 -1.32 -17.26
C ILE A 304 33.52 -1.70 -17.67
N TYR A 305 32.61 -0.73 -17.74
CA TYR A 305 31.25 -0.99 -18.16
C TYR A 305 31.16 -1.40 -19.63
N GLU A 306 31.88 -0.73 -20.51
CA GLU A 306 31.89 -1.08 -21.93
C GLU A 306 32.52 -2.45 -22.19
N GLU A 307 33.53 -2.86 -21.43
CA GLU A 307 34.08 -4.20 -21.47
C GLU A 307 33.09 -5.26 -21.04
N LEU A 308 32.37 -5.03 -19.95
CA LEU A 308 31.31 -5.94 -19.47
C LEU A 308 30.17 -6.03 -20.46
N LYS A 309 29.72 -4.89 -20.99
CA LYS A 309 28.70 -4.82 -22.02
C LYS A 309 29.12 -5.60 -23.28
N ALA A 310 30.30 -5.39 -23.80
CA ALA A 310 30.82 -6.11 -24.95
C ALA A 310 30.90 -7.62 -24.71
N LYS A 311 31.30 -8.04 -23.49
CA LYS A 311 31.43 -9.46 -23.13
C LYS A 311 30.09 -10.20 -23.06
N TYR A 312 29.00 -9.51 -22.70
CA TYR A 312 27.70 -10.14 -22.45
C TYR A 312 26.63 -9.83 -23.52
N GLN A 313 26.80 -8.79 -24.34
CA GLN A 313 25.84 -8.40 -25.35
C GLN A 313 25.59 -9.47 -26.42
N ASP A 314 26.60 -10.28 -26.75
CA ASP A 314 26.49 -11.38 -27.74
C ASP A 314 25.83 -12.66 -27.21
N ARG A 315 25.63 -12.78 -25.90
CA ARG A 315 24.98 -13.95 -25.29
C ARG A 315 23.45 -13.85 -25.21
N TRP A 316 22.88 -12.69 -25.54
CA TRP A 316 21.45 -12.40 -25.38
C TRP A 316 20.76 -12.10 -26.73
N LYS A 317 21.42 -12.36 -27.84
CA LYS A 317 20.77 -12.51 -29.13
C LYS A 317 20.39 -13.96 -29.36
#